data_ef79e01f6087e3665b4aa02eb0bfe4f9
#
_entry.id   ef79e01f6087e3665b4aa02eb0bfe4f9
#
_cell.length_a   1.000
_cell.length_b   1.000
_cell.length_c   1.000
_cell.angle_alpha   90.00
_cell.angle_beta   90.00
_cell.angle_gamma   90.00
#
_symmetry.space_group_name_H-M   'P 1'
#
loop_
_entity.id
_entity.type
_entity.pdbx_description
1 polymer ?
#
loop_
_entity_poly.entity_id
_entity_poly.type
_entity_poly.pdbx_seq_one_letter_code
_entity_poly.pdbx_strand_id
1 'polypeptide(L)'
;MEESERKALTIIFNTNKTVFEAQKSNRHRLNSMGNINQSRYDRLENISIAPFNDPLYSLKNEMENLLMFSSEYMGFLSDIEAINIYDSAELIVEIGDIRRFKNRNSFLSYAGLSPVVKNKNRYSKVKKYNHGVIVAGRKQDPIDYCEDLKKAIVRCTSKLINTNYEYNKYYEDCKTSYQYKHPRYNKKRIHLMALKKTSVLFAKRVYHEFKKVADIEDEMVYYDE
;
A
#
# COMPACT_ATOMS: atom_id res chain seq x y z
N MET A 1 15.82 -10.81 5.75
CA MET A 1 16.35 -9.52 6.27
C MET A 1 16.37 -9.54 7.78
N GLU A 2 17.49 -9.21 8.40
CA GLU A 2 17.62 -9.14 9.87
C GLU A 2 16.70 -8.07 10.47
N GLU A 3 16.37 -8.24 11.77
CA GLU A 3 15.46 -7.28 12.46
C GLU A 3 16.06 -5.87 12.55
N SER A 4 17.39 -5.77 12.69
CA SER A 4 18.12 -4.48 12.68
C SER A 4 18.01 -3.76 11.35
N GLU A 5 18.19 -4.46 10.24
CA GLU A 5 18.06 -3.93 8.88
C GLU A 5 16.62 -3.51 8.56
N ARG A 6 15.64 -4.31 9.02
CA ARG A 6 14.22 -3.97 8.88
C ARG A 6 13.85 -2.71 9.64
N LYS A 7 14.39 -2.52 10.84
CA LYS A 7 14.22 -1.28 11.61
C LYS A 7 14.87 -0.09 10.91
N ALA A 8 16.08 -0.26 10.37
CA ALA A 8 16.76 0.77 9.60
C ALA A 8 15.96 1.15 8.35
N LEU A 9 15.48 0.18 7.58
CA LEU A 9 14.62 0.42 6.42
C LEU A 9 13.36 1.18 6.79
N THR A 10 12.73 0.84 7.91
CA THR A 10 11.53 1.52 8.41
C THR A 10 11.81 3.00 8.71
N ILE A 11 12.93 3.28 9.39
CA ILE A 11 13.33 4.65 9.71
C ILE A 11 13.59 5.45 8.43
N ILE A 12 14.37 4.91 7.50
CA ILE A 12 14.74 5.57 6.25
C ILE A 12 13.50 5.80 5.38
N PHE A 13 12.62 4.81 5.26
CA PHE A 13 11.37 4.94 4.51
C PHE A 13 10.47 6.04 5.09
N ASN A 14 10.25 6.05 6.40
CA ASN A 14 9.42 7.06 7.05
C ASN A 14 10.05 8.47 6.95
N THR A 15 11.37 8.58 7.07
CA THR A 15 12.09 9.84 6.88
C THR A 15 11.93 10.34 5.44
N ASN A 16 12.12 9.47 4.46
CA ASN A 16 11.93 9.80 3.05
C ASN A 16 10.48 10.28 2.77
N LYS A 17 9.49 9.57 3.29
CA LYS A 17 8.07 9.94 3.19
C LYS A 17 7.81 11.34 3.76
N THR A 18 8.39 11.64 4.93
CA THR A 18 8.24 12.96 5.60
C THR A 18 8.90 14.08 4.79
N VAL A 19 10.13 13.88 4.30
CA VAL A 19 10.86 14.86 3.49
C VAL A 19 10.14 15.11 2.17
N PHE A 20 9.64 14.07 1.52
CA PHE A 20 8.87 14.17 0.28
C PHE A 20 7.55 14.95 0.46
N GLU A 21 6.80 14.68 1.53
CA GLU A 21 5.57 15.42 1.82
C GLU A 21 5.84 16.90 2.15
N ALA A 22 6.95 17.22 2.82
CA ALA A 22 7.38 18.58 3.05
C ALA A 22 7.70 19.31 1.73
N GLN A 23 8.47 18.68 0.84
CA GLN A 23 8.77 19.21 -0.49
C GLN A 23 7.48 19.46 -1.29
N LYS A 24 6.58 18.47 -1.31
CA LYS A 24 5.29 18.56 -1.99
C LYS A 24 4.42 19.69 -1.44
N SER A 25 4.36 19.85 -0.11
CA SER A 25 3.64 20.95 0.53
C SER A 25 4.19 22.31 0.12
N ASN A 26 5.52 22.46 0.09
CA ASN A 26 6.16 23.70 -0.37
C ASN A 26 5.86 23.99 -1.85
N ARG A 27 5.87 22.96 -2.70
CA ARG A 27 5.51 23.09 -4.12
C ARG A 27 4.05 23.53 -4.29
N HIS A 28 3.11 22.97 -3.51
CA HIS A 28 1.72 23.44 -3.54
C HIS A 28 1.58 24.89 -3.09
N ARG A 29 2.27 25.31 -2.03
CA ARG A 29 2.28 26.69 -1.57
C ARG A 29 2.83 27.63 -2.64
N LEU A 30 3.94 27.28 -3.28
CA LEU A 30 4.54 28.06 -4.36
C LEU A 30 3.57 28.20 -5.54
N ASN A 31 2.95 27.11 -5.98
CA ASN A 31 1.98 27.10 -7.07
C ASN A 31 0.71 27.91 -6.74
N SER A 32 0.33 28.02 -5.48
CA SER A 32 -0.86 28.78 -5.03
C SER A 32 -0.64 30.30 -4.98
N MET A 33 0.60 30.78 -5.12
CA MET A 33 0.92 32.20 -5.04
C MET A 33 0.47 33.05 -6.25
N GLY A 34 -0.16 32.42 -7.26
CA GLY A 34 -0.74 33.12 -8.40
C GLY A 34 0.28 33.74 -9.35
N ASN A 35 -0.02 34.95 -9.90
CA ASN A 35 0.81 35.61 -10.90
C ASN A 35 2.13 36.15 -10.34
N ILE A 36 3.10 35.29 -10.16
CA ILE A 36 4.49 35.65 -9.80
C ILE A 36 5.29 35.70 -11.11
N ASN A 37 6.17 36.70 -11.27
CA ASN A 37 7.09 36.68 -12.41
C ASN A 37 8.08 35.52 -12.30
N GLN A 38 8.55 35.02 -13.44
CA GLN A 38 9.39 33.80 -13.52
C GLN A 38 10.63 33.89 -12.64
N SER A 39 11.35 35.00 -12.63
CA SER A 39 12.57 35.18 -11.84
C SER A 39 12.32 35.06 -10.33
N ARG A 40 11.16 35.54 -9.86
CA ARG A 40 10.79 35.41 -8.45
C ARG A 40 10.35 33.97 -8.13
N TYR A 41 9.65 33.32 -9.05
CA TYR A 41 9.30 31.89 -8.93
C TYR A 41 10.54 31.02 -8.81
N ASP A 42 11.50 31.17 -9.72
CA ASP A 42 12.76 30.39 -9.73
C ASP A 42 13.56 30.58 -8.43
N ARG A 43 13.60 31.82 -7.92
CA ARG A 43 14.27 32.10 -6.63
C ARG A 43 13.58 31.41 -5.47
N LEU A 44 12.25 31.44 -5.41
CA LEU A 44 11.48 30.79 -4.36
C LEU A 44 11.56 29.26 -4.47
N GLU A 45 11.58 28.70 -5.69
CA GLU A 45 11.80 27.27 -5.92
C GLU A 45 13.17 26.82 -5.41
N ASN A 46 14.22 27.56 -5.72
CA ASN A 46 15.58 27.25 -5.25
C ASN A 46 15.70 27.30 -3.72
N ILE A 47 14.97 28.16 -3.04
CA ILE A 47 15.02 28.28 -1.57
C ILE A 47 14.12 27.22 -0.90
N SER A 48 12.96 26.90 -1.47
CA SER A 48 11.91 26.12 -0.79
C SER A 48 11.79 24.66 -1.25
N ILE A 49 12.27 24.33 -2.42
CA ILE A 49 12.14 22.99 -3.03
C ILE A 49 13.48 22.33 -3.26
N ALA A 50 14.44 23.02 -3.87
CA ALA A 50 15.75 22.46 -4.19
C ALA A 50 16.51 21.84 -2.99
N PRO A 51 16.45 22.42 -1.77
CA PRO A 51 17.14 21.84 -0.61
C PRO A 51 16.68 20.43 -0.21
N PHE A 52 15.51 19.99 -0.70
CA PHE A 52 15.01 18.63 -0.42
C PHE A 52 15.56 17.58 -1.40
N ASN A 53 16.14 17.97 -2.56
CA ASN A 53 16.55 17.03 -3.59
C ASN A 53 17.69 16.12 -3.13
N ASP A 54 18.77 16.68 -2.54
CA ASP A 54 19.91 15.91 -2.08
C ASP A 54 19.56 14.95 -0.94
N PRO A 55 18.84 15.37 0.13
CA PRO A 55 18.35 14.44 1.14
C PRO A 55 17.49 13.32 0.57
N LEU A 56 16.57 13.61 -0.36
CA LEU A 56 15.71 12.60 -0.98
C LEU A 56 16.52 11.61 -1.81
N TYR A 57 17.52 12.09 -2.54
CA TYR A 57 18.43 11.23 -3.31
C TYR A 57 19.26 10.32 -2.40
N SER A 58 19.83 10.87 -1.33
CA SER A 58 20.62 10.10 -0.36
C SER A 58 19.77 9.04 0.35
N LEU A 59 18.58 9.39 0.79
CA LEU A 59 17.65 8.45 1.43
C LEU A 59 17.19 7.36 0.46
N LYS A 60 17.01 7.68 -0.82
CA LYS A 60 16.69 6.70 -1.84
C LYS A 60 17.82 5.69 -2.01
N ASN A 61 19.06 6.15 -2.15
CA ASN A 61 20.22 5.26 -2.32
C ASN A 61 20.42 4.35 -1.11
N GLU A 62 20.23 4.87 0.11
CA GLU A 62 20.33 4.06 1.31
C GLU A 62 19.21 3.01 1.39
N MET A 63 18.00 3.38 0.97
CA MET A 63 16.88 2.45 0.88
C MET A 63 17.15 1.34 -0.16
N GLU A 64 17.72 1.68 -1.31
CA GLU A 64 18.18 0.71 -2.33
C GLU A 64 19.18 -0.27 -1.74
N ASN A 65 20.20 0.23 -1.04
CA ASN A 65 21.22 -0.60 -0.40
C ASN A 65 20.60 -1.59 0.58
N LEU A 66 19.71 -1.14 1.47
CA LEU A 66 19.03 -2.02 2.43
C LEU A 66 18.12 -3.06 1.76
N LEU A 67 17.43 -2.68 0.69
CA LEU A 67 16.58 -3.60 -0.04
C LEU A 67 17.36 -4.72 -0.73
N MET A 68 18.61 -4.46 -1.18
CA MET A 68 19.46 -5.50 -1.76
C MET A 68 19.81 -6.63 -0.79
N PHE A 69 19.74 -6.38 0.52
CA PHE A 69 19.91 -7.42 1.54
C PHE A 69 18.57 -8.08 1.95
N SER A 70 17.44 -7.63 1.40
CA SER A 70 16.14 -8.23 1.68
C SER A 70 15.87 -9.41 0.77
N SER A 71 15.70 -10.59 1.35
CA SER A 71 15.30 -11.79 0.64
C SER A 71 13.90 -11.65 0.01
N GLU A 72 13.00 -10.93 0.64
CA GLU A 72 11.67 -10.63 0.11
C GLU A 72 11.74 -9.72 -1.13
N TYR A 73 12.71 -8.77 -1.14
CA TYR A 73 12.94 -7.93 -2.30
C TYR A 73 13.59 -8.71 -3.43
N MET A 74 14.74 -9.35 -3.16
CA MET A 74 15.52 -10.08 -4.16
C MET A 74 14.81 -11.32 -4.69
N GLY A 75 14.03 -12.00 -3.85
CA GLY A 75 13.31 -13.22 -4.25
C GLY A 75 11.97 -12.99 -4.95
N PHE A 76 11.44 -11.78 -4.94
CA PHE A 76 10.11 -11.56 -5.53
C PHE A 76 9.89 -10.13 -6.06
N LEU A 77 10.10 -9.09 -5.26
CA LEU A 77 9.67 -7.74 -5.64
C LEU A 77 10.55 -7.13 -6.74
N SER A 78 11.83 -7.47 -6.79
CA SER A 78 12.78 -7.00 -7.82
C SER A 78 12.39 -7.44 -9.23
N ASP A 79 11.74 -8.59 -9.36
CA ASP A 79 11.34 -9.16 -10.65
C ASP A 79 10.06 -8.51 -11.21
N ILE A 80 9.41 -7.66 -10.44
CA ILE A 80 8.18 -6.99 -10.83
C ILE A 80 8.50 -5.58 -11.35
N GLU A 81 8.73 -5.43 -12.64
CA GLU A 81 9.09 -4.17 -13.30
C GLU A 81 8.18 -2.98 -12.94
N ALA A 82 6.90 -3.25 -12.70
CA ALA A 82 5.92 -2.24 -12.33
C ALA A 82 6.10 -1.66 -10.92
N ILE A 83 6.80 -2.38 -10.04
CA ILE A 83 6.97 -2.04 -8.62
C ILE A 83 8.35 -1.41 -8.45
N ASN A 84 8.37 -0.13 -8.10
CA ASN A 84 9.62 0.57 -7.84
C ASN A 84 10.10 0.36 -6.40
N ILE A 85 11.31 0.84 -6.12
CA ILE A 85 11.98 0.73 -4.82
C ILE A 85 11.12 1.26 -3.66
N TYR A 86 10.45 2.39 -3.85
CA TYR A 86 9.57 2.96 -2.81
C TYR A 86 8.37 2.07 -2.52
N ASP A 87 7.76 1.50 -3.56
CA ASP A 87 6.64 0.56 -3.39
C ASP A 87 7.09 -0.72 -2.69
N SER A 88 8.29 -1.22 -3.04
CA SER A 88 8.89 -2.40 -2.41
C SER A 88 9.20 -2.16 -0.94
N ALA A 89 9.86 -1.03 -0.64
CA ALA A 89 10.16 -0.64 0.74
C ALA A 89 8.87 -0.49 1.58
N GLU A 90 7.85 0.17 1.04
CA GLU A 90 6.57 0.33 1.73
C GLU A 90 5.89 -1.01 1.99
N LEU A 91 5.88 -1.93 1.02
CA LEU A 91 5.32 -3.26 1.23
C LEU A 91 6.06 -4.03 2.32
N ILE A 92 7.40 -4.03 2.30
CA ILE A 92 8.23 -4.74 3.27
C ILE A 92 8.05 -4.14 4.68
N VAL A 93 8.07 -2.81 4.80
CA VAL A 93 7.91 -2.11 6.08
C VAL A 93 6.52 -2.36 6.67
N GLU A 94 5.47 -2.23 5.88
CA GLU A 94 4.08 -2.36 6.36
C GLU A 94 3.69 -3.83 6.63
N ILE A 95 4.24 -4.78 5.89
CA ILE A 95 4.03 -6.21 6.14
C ILE A 95 4.81 -6.64 7.38
N GLY A 96 6.04 -6.15 7.56
CA GLY A 96 6.94 -6.61 8.59
C GLY A 96 7.26 -8.11 8.41
N ASP A 97 7.31 -8.85 9.51
CA ASP A 97 7.52 -10.30 9.44
C ASP A 97 6.22 -11.02 9.00
N ILE A 98 6.29 -11.71 7.87
CA ILE A 98 5.15 -12.46 7.31
C ILE A 98 4.72 -13.61 8.22
N ARG A 99 5.62 -14.15 9.06
CA ARG A 99 5.35 -15.26 10.01
C ARG A 99 4.34 -14.87 11.08
N ARG A 100 4.19 -13.57 11.38
CA ARG A 100 3.16 -13.08 12.33
C ARG A 100 1.72 -13.36 11.89
N PHE A 101 1.50 -13.65 10.61
CA PHE A 101 0.18 -13.94 10.10
C PHE A 101 -0.08 -15.45 10.10
N LYS A 102 -1.01 -15.90 10.93
CA LYS A 102 -1.39 -17.30 11.05
C LYS A 102 -1.75 -17.96 9.70
N ASN A 103 -2.34 -17.22 8.79
CA ASN A 103 -2.74 -17.67 7.47
C ASN A 103 -3.00 -16.50 6.53
N ARG A 104 -3.18 -16.78 5.24
CA ARG A 104 -3.49 -15.82 4.20
C ARG A 104 -4.72 -14.94 4.50
N ASN A 105 -5.74 -15.48 5.16
CA ASN A 105 -6.95 -14.70 5.45
C ASN A 105 -6.70 -13.67 6.56
N SER A 106 -5.85 -13.98 7.55
CA SER A 106 -5.44 -13.00 8.57
C SER A 106 -4.60 -11.87 7.95
N PHE A 107 -3.71 -12.18 7.00
CA PHE A 107 -3.00 -11.17 6.22
C PHE A 107 -3.96 -10.27 5.41
N LEU A 108 -4.90 -10.85 4.66
CA LEU A 108 -5.88 -10.09 3.89
C LEU A 108 -6.78 -9.21 4.78
N SER A 109 -7.09 -9.68 5.99
CA SER A 109 -7.84 -8.88 6.96
C SER A 109 -7.02 -7.70 7.47
N TYR A 110 -5.75 -7.93 7.80
CA TYR A 110 -4.82 -6.89 8.20
C TYR A 110 -4.60 -5.85 7.08
N ALA A 111 -4.51 -6.29 5.83
CA ALA A 111 -4.42 -5.41 4.66
C ALA A 111 -5.77 -4.73 4.29
N GLY A 112 -6.84 -4.94 5.04
CA GLY A 112 -8.16 -4.35 4.75
C GLY A 112 -8.80 -4.81 3.43
N LEU A 113 -8.35 -5.95 2.90
CA LEU A 113 -8.80 -6.52 1.63
C LEU A 113 -9.77 -7.69 1.79
N SER A 114 -9.90 -8.23 3.00
CA SER A 114 -10.87 -9.29 3.29
C SER A 114 -12.30 -8.83 2.97
N PRO A 115 -13.14 -9.70 2.39
CA PRO A 115 -14.56 -9.39 2.28
C PRO A 115 -15.09 -9.23 3.71
N VAL A 116 -15.61 -8.05 4.02
CA VAL A 116 -16.32 -7.84 5.27
C VAL A 116 -17.54 -8.76 5.22
N VAL A 117 -17.49 -9.85 5.96
CA VAL A 117 -18.68 -10.66 6.22
C VAL A 117 -19.57 -9.76 7.08
N LYS A 118 -20.55 -9.15 6.45
CA LYS A 118 -21.62 -8.47 7.15
C LYS A 118 -22.36 -9.54 7.94
N ASN A 119 -21.93 -9.82 9.16
CA ASN A 119 -22.71 -10.62 10.08
C ASN A 119 -24.03 -9.88 10.26
N LYS A 120 -25.09 -10.39 9.66
CA LYS A 120 -26.44 -9.81 9.72
C LYS A 120 -26.89 -9.60 11.19
N ASN A 121 -26.31 -10.36 12.11
CA ASN A 121 -26.59 -10.30 13.54
C ASN A 121 -25.83 -9.19 14.31
N ARG A 122 -24.91 -8.46 13.67
CA ARG A 122 -24.18 -7.34 14.28
C ARG A 122 -24.83 -5.97 14.06
N TYR A 123 -25.91 -5.90 13.28
CA TYR A 123 -26.71 -4.69 13.21
C TYR A 123 -27.59 -4.60 14.45
N SER A 124 -27.11 -3.94 15.49
CA SER A 124 -27.99 -3.47 16.56
C SER A 124 -29.03 -2.54 15.95
N LYS A 125 -30.29 -2.76 16.34
CA LYS A 125 -31.42 -1.95 15.89
C LYS A 125 -31.11 -0.48 16.22
N VAL A 126 -31.13 0.38 15.21
CA VAL A 126 -31.09 1.83 15.40
C VAL A 126 -32.37 2.21 16.14
N LYS A 127 -32.25 2.64 17.37
CA LYS A 127 -33.42 3.24 18.10
C LYS A 127 -33.51 4.70 17.68
N LYS A 128 -34.62 5.07 17.03
CA LYS A 128 -34.95 6.46 16.76
C LYS A 128 -35.62 7.03 18.02
N TYR A 129 -35.06 8.12 18.53
CA TYR A 129 -35.68 8.93 19.56
C TYR A 129 -36.15 10.26 18.95
N ASN A 130 -37.14 10.91 19.56
CA ASN A 130 -37.79 12.11 19.01
C ASN A 130 -36.89 13.32 18.74
N HIS A 131 -35.63 13.28 19.11
CA HIS A 131 -34.69 14.39 18.93
C HIS A 131 -33.34 13.94 18.35
N GLY A 132 -33.30 12.91 17.51
CA GLY A 132 -32.09 12.50 16.84
C GLY A 132 -31.94 10.98 16.69
N VAL A 133 -31.05 10.58 15.86
CA VAL A 133 -30.65 9.18 15.69
C VAL A 133 -29.57 8.88 16.72
N ILE A 134 -29.95 8.23 17.82
CA ILE A 134 -28.94 7.63 18.69
C ILE A 134 -28.67 6.25 18.11
N VAL A 135 -27.50 6.09 17.51
CA VAL A 135 -26.98 4.79 17.14
C VAL A 135 -26.61 4.09 18.44
N ALA A 136 -27.57 3.46 19.09
CA ALA A 136 -27.33 2.45 20.13
C ALA A 136 -26.88 1.17 19.41
N GLY A 137 -25.78 1.24 18.72
CA GLY A 137 -25.05 0.14 18.19
C GLY A 137 -23.71 0.12 18.88
N ARG A 138 -23.24 -1.04 19.31
CA ARG A 138 -21.80 -1.18 19.50
C ARG A 138 -21.17 -0.51 18.28
N LYS A 139 -20.38 0.56 18.50
CA LYS A 139 -19.36 0.92 17.51
C LYS A 139 -18.79 -0.40 17.08
N GLN A 140 -18.91 -0.78 15.80
CA GLN A 140 -18.03 -1.80 15.30
C GLN A 140 -16.67 -1.29 15.69
N ASP A 141 -15.98 -2.03 16.55
CA ASP A 141 -14.57 -1.79 16.74
C ASP A 141 -14.01 -1.72 15.33
N PRO A 142 -13.40 -0.59 14.92
CA PRO A 142 -12.86 -0.48 13.59
C PRO A 142 -12.04 -1.74 13.42
N ILE A 143 -12.31 -2.50 12.36
CA ILE A 143 -11.47 -3.66 12.05
C ILE A 143 -10.10 -3.04 11.89
N ASP A 144 -9.23 -3.29 12.86
CA ASP A 144 -7.86 -2.79 12.86
C ASP A 144 -7.17 -3.36 11.63
N TYR A 145 -7.17 -2.61 10.55
CA TYR A 145 -6.43 -2.93 9.35
C TYR A 145 -5.39 -1.82 9.10
N CYS A 146 -4.27 -2.20 8.55
CA CYS A 146 -3.25 -1.26 8.13
C CYS A 146 -3.69 -0.53 6.86
N GLU A 147 -4.06 0.75 7.02
CA GLU A 147 -4.52 1.57 5.88
C GLU A 147 -3.40 1.83 4.88
N ASP A 148 -2.16 1.99 5.36
CA ASP A 148 -1.00 2.26 4.51
C ASP A 148 -0.64 1.02 3.69
N LEU A 149 -0.64 -0.18 4.27
CA LEU A 149 -0.50 -1.43 3.51
C LEU A 149 -1.57 -1.59 2.44
N LYS A 150 -2.82 -1.28 2.78
CA LYS A 150 -3.92 -1.31 1.79
C LYS A 150 -3.67 -0.37 0.64
N LYS A 151 -3.25 0.87 0.92
CA LYS A 151 -2.93 1.88 -0.11
C LYS A 151 -1.76 1.41 -0.98
N ALA A 152 -0.71 0.87 -0.37
CA ALA A 152 0.44 0.32 -1.09
C ALA A 152 0.03 -0.79 -2.05
N ILE A 153 -0.71 -1.81 -1.56
CA ILE A 153 -1.19 -2.92 -2.39
C ILE A 153 -2.06 -2.43 -3.56
N VAL A 154 -3.01 -1.51 -3.30
CA VAL A 154 -3.89 -0.98 -4.35
C VAL A 154 -3.10 -0.18 -5.39
N ARG A 155 -2.11 0.61 -4.97
CA ARG A 155 -1.23 1.38 -5.86
C ARG A 155 -0.38 0.46 -6.74
N CYS A 156 0.27 -0.55 -6.15
CA CYS A 156 1.03 -1.57 -6.90
C CYS A 156 0.13 -2.31 -7.90
N THR A 157 -1.08 -2.72 -7.46
CA THR A 157 -2.05 -3.38 -8.34
C THR A 157 -2.44 -2.50 -9.52
N SER A 158 -2.66 -1.20 -9.30
CA SER A 158 -3.00 -0.27 -10.39
C SER A 158 -1.87 -0.15 -11.42
N LYS A 159 -0.61 -0.19 -10.99
CA LYS A 159 0.55 -0.23 -11.89
C LYS A 159 0.59 -1.56 -12.66
N LEU A 160 0.41 -2.68 -11.97
CA LEU A 160 0.39 -4.01 -12.58
C LEU A 160 -0.72 -4.18 -13.64
N ILE A 161 -1.90 -3.63 -13.42
CA ILE A 161 -2.99 -3.64 -14.41
C ILE A 161 -2.55 -2.95 -15.71
N ASN A 162 -1.71 -1.92 -15.64
CA ASN A 162 -1.27 -1.17 -16.81
C ASN A 162 -0.06 -1.80 -17.53
N THR A 163 0.75 -2.60 -16.86
CA THR A 163 2.03 -3.10 -17.38
C THR A 163 2.05 -4.62 -17.59
N ASN A 164 1.27 -5.37 -16.82
CA ASN A 164 1.29 -6.82 -16.85
C ASN A 164 0.00 -7.37 -17.46
N TYR A 165 0.15 -8.19 -18.52
CA TYR A 165 -0.98 -8.74 -19.27
C TYR A 165 -1.93 -9.60 -18.42
N GLU A 166 -1.42 -10.44 -17.52
CA GLU A 166 -2.26 -11.32 -16.68
C GLU A 166 -3.14 -10.53 -15.72
N TYR A 167 -2.57 -9.49 -15.07
CA TYR A 167 -3.32 -8.62 -14.18
C TYR A 167 -4.34 -7.76 -14.93
N ASN A 168 -3.98 -7.26 -16.11
CA ASN A 168 -4.90 -6.53 -16.97
C ASN A 168 -6.07 -7.40 -17.38
N LYS A 169 -5.81 -8.59 -17.92
CA LYS A 169 -6.84 -9.55 -18.33
C LYS A 169 -7.77 -9.87 -17.16
N TYR A 170 -7.22 -10.24 -16.02
CA TYR A 170 -8.04 -10.56 -14.84
C TYR A 170 -8.91 -9.39 -14.40
N TYR A 171 -8.38 -8.17 -14.45
CA TYR A 171 -9.12 -6.95 -14.13
C TYR A 171 -10.28 -6.70 -15.09
N GLU A 172 -10.07 -6.83 -16.41
CA GLU A 172 -11.11 -6.65 -17.42
C GLU A 172 -12.19 -7.75 -17.34
N ASP A 173 -11.81 -8.99 -17.07
CA ASP A 173 -12.75 -10.11 -16.83
C ASP A 173 -13.63 -9.80 -15.60
N CYS A 174 -13.04 -9.26 -14.54
CA CYS A 174 -13.78 -8.82 -13.37
C CYS A 174 -14.75 -7.67 -13.69
N LYS A 175 -14.35 -6.68 -14.48
CA LYS A 175 -15.22 -5.58 -14.91
C LYS A 175 -16.42 -6.10 -15.68
N THR A 176 -16.18 -6.95 -16.68
CA THR A 176 -17.24 -7.56 -17.51
C THR A 176 -18.21 -8.35 -16.64
N SER A 177 -17.70 -9.19 -15.74
CA SER A 177 -18.53 -9.96 -14.80
C SER A 177 -19.38 -9.05 -13.90
N TYR A 178 -18.82 -7.96 -13.39
CA TYR A 178 -19.56 -7.02 -12.53
C TYR A 178 -20.57 -6.20 -13.32
N GLN A 179 -20.30 -5.81 -14.57
CA GLN A 179 -21.26 -5.15 -15.43
C GLN A 179 -22.48 -6.02 -15.68
N TYR A 180 -22.25 -7.30 -15.99
CA TYR A 180 -23.32 -8.27 -16.19
C TYR A 180 -24.17 -8.47 -14.91
N LYS A 181 -23.52 -8.66 -13.76
CA LYS A 181 -24.20 -8.88 -12.47
C LYS A 181 -24.91 -7.65 -11.91
N HIS A 182 -24.42 -6.47 -12.24
CA HIS A 182 -24.89 -5.21 -11.69
C HIS A 182 -25.08 -4.13 -12.78
N PRO A 183 -26.02 -4.32 -13.72
CA PRO A 183 -26.18 -3.42 -14.87
C PRO A 183 -26.51 -1.97 -14.50
N ARG A 184 -27.02 -1.75 -13.27
CA ARG A 184 -27.36 -0.41 -12.76
C ARG A 184 -26.18 0.34 -12.12
N TYR A 185 -25.01 -0.31 -11.98
CA TYR A 185 -23.86 0.36 -11.38
C TYR A 185 -23.15 1.22 -12.42
N ASN A 186 -22.68 2.40 -11.98
CA ASN A 186 -21.90 3.27 -12.84
C ASN A 186 -20.48 2.69 -13.07
N LYS A 187 -19.83 3.15 -14.13
CA LYS A 187 -18.48 2.70 -14.52
C LYS A 187 -17.45 2.84 -13.39
N LYS A 188 -17.51 3.93 -12.61
CA LYS A 188 -16.60 4.17 -11.47
C LYS A 188 -16.73 3.09 -10.39
N ARG A 189 -17.96 2.72 -10.05
CA ARG A 189 -18.22 1.68 -9.04
C ARG A 189 -17.73 0.31 -9.50
N ILE A 190 -18.00 -0.04 -10.77
CA ILE A 190 -17.51 -1.28 -11.37
C ILE A 190 -15.99 -1.34 -11.39
N HIS A 191 -15.32 -0.24 -11.80
CA HIS A 191 -13.87 -0.10 -11.73
C HIS A 191 -13.34 -0.38 -10.32
N LEU A 192 -13.88 0.27 -9.29
CA LEU A 192 -13.42 0.08 -7.91
C LEU A 192 -13.63 -1.35 -7.41
N MET A 193 -14.71 -2.01 -7.81
CA MET A 193 -14.97 -3.41 -7.45
C MET A 193 -13.98 -4.36 -8.13
N ALA A 194 -13.70 -4.16 -9.41
CA ALA A 194 -12.70 -4.92 -10.16
C ALA A 194 -11.30 -4.69 -9.60
N LEU A 195 -10.91 -3.44 -9.38
CA LEU A 195 -9.62 -3.06 -8.77
C LEU A 195 -9.45 -3.73 -7.41
N LYS A 196 -10.45 -3.68 -6.53
CA LYS A 196 -10.39 -4.35 -5.23
C LYS A 196 -10.17 -5.86 -5.39
N LYS A 197 -10.85 -6.51 -6.33
CA LYS A 197 -10.71 -7.95 -6.53
C LYS A 197 -9.33 -8.31 -7.08
N THR A 198 -8.78 -7.52 -7.99
CA THR A 198 -7.41 -7.67 -8.49
C THR A 198 -6.37 -7.41 -7.40
N SER A 199 -6.61 -6.43 -6.51
CA SER A 199 -5.75 -6.18 -5.34
C SER A 199 -5.73 -7.36 -4.37
N VAL A 200 -6.84 -8.06 -4.19
CA VAL A 200 -6.86 -9.31 -3.42
C VAL A 200 -6.01 -10.39 -4.08
N LEU A 201 -6.02 -10.49 -5.41
CA LEU A 201 -5.17 -11.44 -6.15
C LEU A 201 -3.68 -11.12 -5.91
N PHE A 202 -3.28 -9.87 -6.08
CA PHE A 202 -1.90 -9.43 -5.84
C PHE A 202 -1.48 -9.67 -4.38
N ALA A 203 -2.30 -9.27 -3.41
CA ALA A 203 -2.01 -9.51 -1.99
C ALA A 203 -1.82 -10.99 -1.64
N LYS A 204 -2.59 -11.88 -2.25
CA LYS A 204 -2.41 -13.33 -2.09
C LYS A 204 -1.07 -13.81 -2.63
N ARG A 205 -0.63 -13.27 -3.76
CA ARG A 205 0.69 -13.59 -4.34
C ARG A 205 1.80 -13.08 -3.44
N VAL A 206 1.73 -11.82 -2.98
CA VAL A 206 2.70 -11.26 -2.01
C VAL A 206 2.80 -12.14 -0.77
N TYR A 207 1.67 -12.52 -0.16
CA TYR A 207 1.67 -13.39 1.02
C TYR A 207 2.36 -14.73 0.74
N HIS A 208 2.07 -15.35 -0.40
CA HIS A 208 2.64 -16.65 -0.75
C HIS A 208 4.14 -16.58 -0.96
N GLU A 209 4.62 -15.59 -1.73
CA GLU A 209 6.05 -15.46 -2.02
C GLU A 209 6.85 -15.05 -0.78
N PHE A 210 6.33 -14.13 0.05
CA PHE A 210 6.98 -13.77 1.31
C PHE A 210 7.04 -14.94 2.28
N LYS A 211 5.97 -15.75 2.35
CA LYS A 211 5.95 -16.95 3.18
C LYS A 211 6.96 -17.98 2.70
N LYS A 212 7.05 -18.21 1.39
CA LYS A 212 8.03 -19.10 0.78
C LYS A 212 9.47 -18.67 1.10
N VAL A 213 9.77 -17.38 1.00
CA VAL A 213 11.09 -16.83 1.35
C VAL A 213 11.40 -17.07 2.83
N ALA A 214 10.43 -16.79 3.73
CA ALA A 214 10.60 -16.99 5.16
C ALA A 214 10.79 -18.47 5.53
N ASP A 215 10.07 -19.39 4.88
CA ASP A 215 10.22 -20.83 5.11
C ASP A 215 11.61 -21.34 4.64
N ILE A 216 12.17 -20.80 3.56
CA ILE A 216 13.53 -21.11 3.09
C ILE A 216 14.58 -20.60 4.09
N GLU A 217 14.41 -19.37 4.63
CA GLU A 217 15.31 -18.84 5.66
C GLU A 217 15.31 -19.72 6.92
N ASP A 218 14.16 -20.18 7.37
CA ASP A 218 14.04 -21.06 8.53
C ASP A 218 14.72 -22.43 8.27
N GLU A 219 14.63 -22.99 7.06
CA GLU A 219 15.32 -24.25 6.70
C GLU A 219 16.85 -24.08 6.68
N MET A 220 17.38 -22.96 6.17
CA MET A 220 18.83 -22.75 6.15
C MET A 220 19.45 -22.66 7.53
N VAL A 221 18.77 -22.07 8.51
CA VAL A 221 19.26 -21.98 9.90
C VAL A 221 19.43 -23.38 10.54
N TYR A 222 18.62 -24.37 10.16
CA TYR A 222 18.72 -25.73 10.69
C TYR A 222 19.91 -26.55 10.15
N TYR A 223 20.53 -26.08 9.04
CA TYR A 223 21.70 -26.78 8.45
C TYR A 223 23.03 -26.18 8.91
N ASP A 224 23.04 -25.01 9.55
CA ASP A 224 24.24 -24.34 10.05
C ASP A 224 24.50 -24.60 11.55
N GLU A 225 23.64 -25.36 12.27
CA GLU A 225 23.83 -25.85 13.64
C GLU A 225 24.32 -27.33 13.62
#